data_7bd5388469e9255895951e63f79df4a2
#
_entry.id   7bd5388469e9255895951e63f79df4a2
#
_cell.length_a   1.000
_cell.length_b   1.000
_cell.length_c   1.000
_cell.angle_alpha   90.00
_cell.angle_beta   90.00
_cell.angle_gamma   90.00
#
_symmetry.space_group_name_H-M   'P 1'
#
loop_
_entity.id
_entity.type
_entity.pdbx_description
1 polymer ?
#
loop_
_entity_poly.entity_id
_entity_poly.type
_entity_poly.pdbx_seq_one_letter_code
_entity_poly.pdbx_strand_id
1 'polypeptide(L)'
;MKKLIAMLLALAMVLSLAACGAKEEAPKAEAKAVKVGIAAPDVTHGWVAGVAYYAEKYCQDNGLEYKVHTSADAAEMQAGLQDLVAWGATVIVSFPQWAGMETAMQEIIDAGIPVVNFDVDVACEGIYKVTGDNYDMGYQSAKYIVEKAGEAATIIVMDVPSSGSVCELRKQGFYDYLTEIGYDQSNIVEYQLESFARDDGLTTMADILEAHPHME
;
A
#
# COMPACT_ATOMS: atom_id res chain seq x y z
N MET A 1 79.43 10.85 -6.82
CA MET A 1 78.50 9.73 -6.57
C MET A 1 77.52 10.03 -5.44
N LYS A 2 77.93 10.47 -4.23
CA LYS A 2 77.00 10.72 -3.12
C LYS A 2 75.97 11.81 -3.40
N LYS A 3 76.24 12.86 -4.15
CA LYS A 3 75.28 13.94 -4.53
C LYS A 3 74.31 13.48 -5.59
N LEU A 4 74.67 12.57 -6.46
CA LEU A 4 73.74 12.03 -7.49
C LEU A 4 72.72 11.08 -6.89
N ILE A 5 73.11 10.27 -5.88
CA ILE A 5 72.23 9.35 -5.15
C ILE A 5 71.22 10.15 -4.30
N ALA A 6 71.68 11.21 -3.65
CA ALA A 6 70.75 12.09 -2.88
C ALA A 6 69.71 12.79 -3.75
N MET A 7 70.08 13.15 -4.99
CA MET A 7 69.16 13.81 -5.94
C MET A 7 68.15 12.82 -6.52
N LEU A 8 68.56 11.55 -6.76
CA LEU A 8 67.67 10.48 -7.18
C LEU A 8 66.67 10.07 -6.08
N LEU A 9 67.15 10.04 -4.82
CA LEU A 9 66.24 9.76 -3.67
C LEU A 9 65.23 10.88 -3.42
N ALA A 10 65.62 12.14 -3.59
CA ALA A 10 64.71 13.28 -3.48
C ALA A 10 63.65 13.28 -4.61
N LEU A 11 64.03 12.90 -5.83
CA LEU A 11 63.13 12.81 -6.96
C LEU A 11 62.12 11.66 -6.78
N ALA A 12 62.53 10.53 -6.20
CA ALA A 12 61.66 9.40 -5.88
C ALA A 12 60.65 9.73 -4.79
N MET A 13 61.00 10.56 -3.80
CA MET A 13 60.06 10.99 -2.76
C MET A 13 59.04 12.00 -3.27
N VAL A 14 59.37 12.87 -4.23
CA VAL A 14 58.44 13.81 -4.83
C VAL A 14 57.42 13.09 -5.73
N LEU A 15 57.84 12.04 -6.43
CA LEU A 15 56.95 11.21 -7.26
C LEU A 15 55.98 10.36 -6.44
N SER A 16 56.37 9.93 -5.23
CA SER A 16 55.47 9.18 -4.35
C SER A 16 54.41 10.05 -3.67
N LEU A 17 54.62 11.35 -3.51
CA LEU A 17 53.61 12.29 -2.97
C LEU A 17 52.57 12.75 -4.02
N ALA A 18 52.89 12.67 -5.30
CA ALA A 18 51.96 12.96 -6.38
C ALA A 18 50.94 11.81 -6.64
N ALA A 19 51.23 10.58 -6.21
CA ALA A 19 50.34 9.43 -6.35
C ALA A 19 49.28 9.31 -5.26
N CYS A 20 49.36 10.10 -4.17
CA CYS A 20 48.36 10.06 -3.07
C CYS A 20 47.24 11.10 -3.18
N GLY A 21 47.11 11.82 -4.29
CA GLY A 21 46.15 12.89 -4.49
C GLY A 21 44.97 12.58 -5.43
N ALA A 22 45.01 11.46 -6.13
CA ALA A 22 43.86 11.01 -6.89
C ALA A 22 42.95 10.21 -5.95
N LYS A 23 41.92 10.83 -5.37
CA LYS A 23 40.76 10.07 -4.95
C LYS A 23 40.24 9.34 -6.20
N GLU A 24 40.50 8.05 -6.33
CA GLU A 24 39.68 7.19 -7.17
C GLU A 24 38.27 7.37 -6.63
N GLU A 25 37.45 8.13 -7.33
CA GLU A 25 35.99 8.01 -7.19
C GLU A 25 35.70 6.54 -7.45
N ALA A 26 35.25 5.84 -6.42
CA ALA A 26 34.72 4.50 -6.59
C ALA A 26 33.76 4.53 -7.78
N PRO A 27 33.80 3.55 -8.69
CA PRO A 27 32.93 3.53 -9.85
C PRO A 27 31.51 3.73 -9.34
N LYS A 28 30.91 4.84 -9.75
CA LYS A 28 29.50 5.12 -9.47
C LYS A 28 28.76 3.93 -10.07
N ALA A 29 28.25 3.03 -9.21
CA ALA A 29 27.41 1.94 -9.69
C ALA A 29 26.36 2.60 -10.58
N GLU A 30 26.32 2.24 -11.86
CA GLU A 30 25.28 2.69 -12.76
C GLU A 30 23.97 2.34 -12.08
N ALA A 31 23.22 3.36 -11.66
CA ALA A 31 21.91 3.15 -11.07
C ALA A 31 21.08 2.38 -12.12
N LYS A 32 20.71 1.14 -11.80
CA LYS A 32 19.84 0.36 -12.67
C LYS A 32 18.61 1.23 -12.98
N ALA A 33 18.24 1.27 -14.25
CA ALA A 33 17.02 1.99 -14.64
C ALA A 33 15.83 1.48 -13.78
N VAL A 34 15.08 2.41 -13.22
CA VAL A 34 13.93 2.05 -12.38
C VAL A 34 12.81 1.56 -13.29
N LYS A 35 12.35 0.34 -13.03
CA LYS A 35 11.18 -0.28 -13.67
C LYS A 35 10.12 -0.53 -12.62
N VAL A 36 8.98 0.15 -12.73
CA VAL A 36 7.89 0.08 -11.75
C VAL A 36 6.86 -0.94 -12.19
N GLY A 37 6.73 -2.03 -11.45
CA GLY A 37 5.59 -2.94 -11.59
C GLY A 37 4.41 -2.44 -10.76
N ILE A 38 3.25 -2.29 -11.36
CA ILE A 38 2.01 -1.88 -10.69
C ILE A 38 1.04 -3.05 -10.74
N ALA A 39 0.71 -3.62 -9.56
CA ALA A 39 -0.29 -4.66 -9.41
C ALA A 39 -1.52 -4.07 -8.71
N ALA A 40 -2.64 -3.98 -9.39
CA ALA A 40 -3.88 -3.40 -8.89
C ALA A 40 -5.07 -4.34 -9.16
N PRO A 41 -6.15 -4.25 -8.38
CA PRO A 41 -7.38 -4.95 -8.74
C PRO A 41 -8.02 -4.33 -9.97
N ASP A 42 -8.90 -5.08 -10.63
CA ASP A 42 -9.75 -4.55 -11.69
C ASP A 42 -10.61 -3.40 -11.17
N VAL A 43 -10.88 -2.43 -12.04
CA VAL A 43 -11.60 -1.23 -11.65
C VAL A 43 -13.08 -1.55 -11.40
N THR A 44 -13.45 -1.67 -10.14
CA THR A 44 -14.82 -1.93 -9.67
C THR A 44 -15.50 -0.69 -9.10
N HIS A 45 -14.74 0.28 -8.60
CA HIS A 45 -15.23 1.54 -8.04
C HIS A 45 -14.18 2.65 -8.10
N GLY A 46 -14.58 3.90 -7.76
CA GLY A 46 -13.76 5.09 -7.95
C GLY A 46 -12.43 5.12 -7.19
N TRP A 47 -12.36 4.51 -5.99
CA TRP A 47 -11.12 4.43 -5.22
C TRP A 47 -10.06 3.60 -5.95
N VAL A 48 -10.43 2.40 -6.39
CA VAL A 48 -9.52 1.51 -7.15
C VAL A 48 -9.06 2.17 -8.43
N ALA A 49 -9.98 2.79 -9.18
CA ALA A 49 -9.65 3.56 -10.38
C ALA A 49 -8.65 4.67 -10.10
N GLY A 50 -8.84 5.42 -9.00
CA GLY A 50 -7.95 6.50 -8.58
C GLY A 50 -6.54 5.99 -8.27
N VAL A 51 -6.41 4.92 -7.51
CA VAL A 51 -5.10 4.35 -7.14
C VAL A 51 -4.32 3.92 -8.38
N ALA A 52 -4.92 3.12 -9.25
CA ALA A 52 -4.28 2.67 -10.49
C ALA A 52 -3.87 3.85 -11.37
N TYR A 53 -4.80 4.79 -11.61
CA TYR A 53 -4.56 5.97 -12.43
C TYR A 53 -3.40 6.83 -11.90
N TYR A 54 -3.36 7.13 -10.59
CA TYR A 54 -2.30 7.99 -10.06
C TYR A 54 -0.94 7.28 -9.97
N ALA A 55 -0.91 5.96 -9.79
CA ALA A 55 0.33 5.20 -9.88
C ALA A 55 0.93 5.28 -11.30
N GLU A 56 0.10 5.04 -12.33
CA GLU A 56 0.53 5.20 -13.73
C GLU A 56 0.94 6.63 -14.05
N LYS A 57 0.08 7.59 -13.68
CA LYS A 57 0.34 9.00 -13.94
C LYS A 57 1.67 9.47 -13.33
N TYR A 58 1.99 9.05 -12.12
CA TYR A 58 3.28 9.37 -11.51
C TYR A 58 4.45 8.84 -12.33
N CYS A 59 4.35 7.61 -12.81
CA CYS A 59 5.39 7.03 -13.67
C CYS A 59 5.53 7.82 -14.98
N GLN A 60 4.41 8.17 -15.62
CA GLN A 60 4.40 8.96 -16.87
C GLN A 60 5.01 10.35 -16.66
N ASP A 61 4.56 11.07 -15.64
CA ASP A 61 5.03 12.44 -15.35
C ASP A 61 6.53 12.49 -15.01
N ASN A 62 7.09 11.40 -14.50
CA ASN A 62 8.50 11.30 -14.12
C ASN A 62 9.35 10.51 -15.13
N GLY A 63 8.80 10.10 -16.26
CA GLY A 63 9.52 9.35 -17.29
C GLY A 63 10.04 7.99 -16.83
N LEU A 64 9.36 7.34 -15.88
CA LEU A 64 9.70 6.02 -15.39
C LEU A 64 9.13 4.94 -16.32
N GLU A 65 9.91 3.88 -16.56
CA GLU A 65 9.41 2.69 -17.23
C GLU A 65 8.48 1.93 -16.27
N TYR A 66 7.27 1.61 -16.71
CA TYR A 66 6.30 0.91 -15.87
C TYR A 66 5.48 -0.11 -16.65
N LYS A 67 4.94 -1.08 -15.92
CA LYS A 67 3.98 -2.07 -16.43
C LYS A 67 2.88 -2.25 -15.39
N VAL A 68 1.63 -2.23 -15.85
CA VAL A 68 0.45 -2.48 -15.01
C VAL A 68 -0.06 -3.88 -15.25
N HIS A 69 -0.45 -4.55 -14.18
CA HIS A 69 -1.24 -5.76 -14.18
C HIS A 69 -2.48 -5.53 -13.31
N THR A 70 -3.66 -5.71 -13.88
CA THR A 70 -4.92 -5.69 -13.14
C THR A 70 -5.44 -7.12 -12.94
N SER A 71 -6.18 -7.34 -11.87
CA SER A 71 -6.60 -8.67 -11.44
C SER A 71 -8.03 -8.66 -10.90
N ALA A 72 -8.80 -9.67 -11.24
CA ALA A 72 -10.15 -9.88 -10.75
C ALA A 72 -10.19 -10.64 -9.41
N ASP A 73 -9.13 -11.39 -9.09
CA ASP A 73 -9.04 -12.17 -7.86
C ASP A 73 -7.59 -12.32 -7.36
N ALA A 74 -7.43 -12.99 -6.20
CA ALA A 74 -6.13 -13.21 -5.58
C ALA A 74 -5.18 -14.05 -6.43
N ALA A 75 -5.70 -15.06 -7.15
CA ALA A 75 -4.86 -15.94 -7.97
C ALA A 75 -4.31 -15.21 -9.19
N GLU A 76 -5.14 -14.38 -9.83
CA GLU A 76 -4.70 -13.52 -10.92
C GLU A 76 -3.66 -12.48 -10.44
N MET A 77 -3.85 -11.90 -9.24
CA MET A 77 -2.87 -10.97 -8.70
C MET A 77 -1.53 -11.63 -8.40
N GLN A 78 -1.54 -12.85 -7.85
CA GLN A 78 -0.30 -13.61 -7.64
C GLN A 78 0.43 -13.89 -8.96
N ALA A 79 -0.30 -14.30 -10.00
CA ALA A 79 0.27 -14.50 -11.33
C ALA A 79 0.81 -13.18 -11.91
N GLY A 80 0.07 -12.08 -11.75
CA GLY A 80 0.48 -10.75 -12.20
C GLY A 80 1.75 -10.26 -11.52
N LEU A 81 1.91 -10.49 -10.23
CA LEU A 81 3.13 -10.18 -9.50
C LEU A 81 4.33 -10.95 -10.07
N GLN A 82 4.18 -12.24 -10.38
CA GLN A 82 5.22 -13.04 -11.03
C GLN A 82 5.56 -12.52 -12.44
N ASP A 83 4.56 -12.13 -13.22
CA ASP A 83 4.74 -11.52 -14.54
C ASP A 83 5.49 -10.19 -14.49
N LEU A 84 5.23 -9.36 -13.47
CA LEU A 84 5.95 -8.11 -13.26
C LEU A 84 7.41 -8.36 -12.88
N VAL A 85 7.68 -9.35 -12.04
CA VAL A 85 9.05 -9.77 -11.71
C VAL A 85 9.77 -10.30 -12.96
N ALA A 86 9.12 -11.16 -13.75
CA ALA A 86 9.69 -11.69 -14.99
C ALA A 86 9.94 -10.60 -16.04
N TRP A 87 9.14 -9.53 -16.07
CA TRP A 87 9.38 -8.36 -16.91
C TRP A 87 10.62 -7.56 -16.47
N GLY A 88 11.12 -7.79 -15.26
CA GLY A 88 12.29 -7.14 -14.70
C GLY A 88 11.97 -5.89 -13.88
N ALA A 89 10.83 -5.85 -13.22
CA ALA A 89 10.51 -4.82 -12.26
C ALA A 89 11.62 -4.70 -11.21
N THR A 90 12.00 -3.48 -10.89
CA THR A 90 12.99 -3.17 -9.83
C THR A 90 12.32 -2.68 -8.55
N VAL A 91 11.04 -2.39 -8.61
CA VAL A 91 10.15 -2.07 -7.50
C VAL A 91 8.73 -2.48 -7.88
N ILE A 92 7.97 -2.98 -6.93
CA ILE A 92 6.55 -3.30 -7.08
C ILE A 92 5.72 -2.32 -6.25
N VAL A 93 4.68 -1.74 -6.85
CA VAL A 93 3.59 -1.06 -6.17
C VAL A 93 2.39 -1.98 -6.23
N SER A 94 1.91 -2.46 -5.09
CA SER A 94 0.83 -3.44 -5.00
C SER A 94 -0.34 -2.88 -4.22
N PHE A 95 -1.55 -3.08 -4.77
CA PHE A 95 -2.81 -2.74 -4.12
C PHE A 95 -3.69 -4.00 -4.05
N PRO A 96 -3.42 -4.97 -3.17
CA PRO A 96 -4.24 -6.15 -3.00
C PRO A 96 -5.57 -5.79 -2.35
N GLN A 97 -6.65 -6.50 -2.73
CA GLN A 97 -7.95 -6.43 -2.06
C GLN A 97 -8.36 -7.78 -1.47
N TRP A 98 -7.46 -8.75 -1.49
CA TRP A 98 -7.73 -10.12 -1.05
C TRP A 98 -6.67 -10.57 -0.05
N ALA A 99 -7.08 -11.43 0.89
CA ALA A 99 -6.17 -12.14 1.78
C ALA A 99 -5.30 -13.17 1.02
N GLY A 100 -4.22 -13.63 1.65
CA GLY A 100 -3.36 -14.68 1.10
C GLY A 100 -2.28 -14.19 0.14
N MET A 101 -1.96 -12.91 0.18
CA MET A 101 -0.91 -12.31 -0.66
C MET A 101 0.48 -12.35 -0.02
N GLU A 102 0.58 -12.72 1.26
CA GLU A 102 1.79 -12.65 2.07
C GLU A 102 2.94 -13.44 1.46
N THR A 103 2.69 -14.68 1.06
CA THR A 103 3.73 -15.55 0.49
C THR A 103 4.30 -14.98 -0.81
N ALA A 104 3.42 -14.59 -1.73
CA ALA A 104 3.86 -14.07 -3.03
C ALA A 104 4.65 -12.76 -2.90
N MET A 105 4.23 -11.88 -1.99
CA MET A 105 4.94 -10.63 -1.75
C MET A 105 6.25 -10.84 -0.99
N GLN A 106 6.30 -11.76 -0.02
CA GLN A 106 7.52 -12.08 0.69
C GLN A 106 8.60 -12.65 -0.23
N GLU A 107 8.23 -13.55 -1.15
CA GLU A 107 9.16 -14.11 -2.15
C GLU A 107 9.78 -13.00 -3.02
N ILE A 108 9.03 -11.97 -3.39
CA ILE A 108 9.51 -10.82 -4.17
C ILE A 108 10.49 -9.98 -3.33
N ILE A 109 10.16 -9.74 -2.06
CA ILE A 109 11.01 -8.99 -1.13
C ILE A 109 12.32 -9.74 -0.89
N ASP A 110 12.26 -11.06 -0.67
CA ASP A 110 13.42 -11.92 -0.44
C ASP A 110 14.32 -12.00 -1.69
N ALA A 111 13.76 -11.83 -2.88
CA ALA A 111 14.49 -11.68 -4.12
C ALA A 111 15.17 -10.29 -4.27
N GLY A 112 15.02 -9.41 -3.30
CA GLY A 112 15.62 -8.08 -3.26
C GLY A 112 14.87 -7.01 -4.05
N ILE A 113 13.60 -7.24 -4.38
CA ILE A 113 12.73 -6.26 -5.04
C ILE A 113 11.86 -5.60 -3.97
N PRO A 114 12.00 -4.28 -3.72
CA PRO A 114 11.14 -3.55 -2.81
C PRO A 114 9.67 -3.64 -3.22
N VAL A 115 8.79 -3.90 -2.25
CA VAL A 115 7.33 -3.88 -2.43
C VAL A 115 6.75 -2.75 -1.62
N VAL A 116 6.03 -1.86 -2.28
CA VAL A 116 5.20 -0.81 -1.67
C VAL A 116 3.75 -1.29 -1.71
N ASN A 117 3.23 -1.64 -0.55
CA ASN A 117 1.85 -2.11 -0.40
C ASN A 117 0.93 -0.96 -0.03
N PHE A 118 -0.17 -0.84 -0.76
CA PHE A 118 -1.15 0.22 -0.58
C PHE A 118 -2.45 -0.34 0.01
N ASP A 119 -3.03 0.42 0.97
CA ASP A 119 -4.35 0.24 1.59
C ASP A 119 -4.45 -0.99 2.50
N VAL A 120 -4.75 -2.17 1.99
CA VAL A 120 -4.92 -3.41 2.77
C VAL A 120 -3.58 -3.84 3.38
N ASP A 121 -3.55 -4.10 4.68
CA ASP A 121 -2.34 -4.55 5.36
C ASP A 121 -1.99 -6.00 4.99
N VAL A 122 -0.80 -6.18 4.43
CA VAL A 122 -0.21 -7.50 4.16
C VAL A 122 0.98 -7.70 5.10
N ALA A 123 0.96 -8.78 5.86
CA ALA A 123 1.94 -9.07 6.88
C ALA A 123 3.22 -9.68 6.28
N CYS A 124 4.09 -8.83 5.71
CA CYS A 124 5.40 -9.23 5.18
C CYS A 124 6.52 -8.47 5.89
N GLU A 125 7.66 -9.16 6.11
CA GLU A 125 8.86 -8.52 6.64
C GLU A 125 9.52 -7.66 5.55
N GLY A 126 9.82 -6.40 5.85
CA GLY A 126 10.47 -5.48 4.91
C GLY A 126 9.55 -4.85 3.87
N ILE A 127 8.25 -5.06 3.95
CA ILE A 127 7.27 -4.39 3.08
C ILE A 127 7.11 -2.91 3.47
N TYR A 128 7.01 -2.03 2.49
CA TYR A 128 6.68 -0.63 2.71
C TYR A 128 5.16 -0.46 2.65
N LYS A 129 4.55 0.10 3.71
CA LYS A 129 3.11 0.26 3.82
C LYS A 129 2.70 1.72 3.59
N VAL A 130 1.70 1.93 2.75
CA VAL A 130 1.05 3.23 2.52
C VAL A 130 -0.45 3.02 2.69
N THR A 131 -0.97 3.43 3.83
CA THR A 131 -2.39 3.24 4.16
C THR A 131 -2.91 4.44 4.94
N GLY A 132 -4.23 4.62 4.96
CA GLY A 132 -4.89 5.54 5.87
C GLY A 132 -5.01 4.95 7.27
N ASP A 133 -5.26 5.80 8.26
CA ASP A 133 -5.61 5.36 9.60
C ASP A 133 -7.05 4.83 9.63
N ASN A 134 -7.22 3.56 9.29
CA ASN A 134 -8.53 2.92 9.23
C ASN A 134 -9.21 2.85 10.59
N TYR A 135 -8.43 2.72 11.68
CA TYR A 135 -8.99 2.77 13.03
C TYR A 135 -9.61 4.15 13.33
N ASP A 136 -8.84 5.22 13.10
CA ASP A 136 -9.36 6.59 13.33
C ASP A 136 -10.51 6.93 12.39
N MET A 137 -10.50 6.46 11.15
CA MET A 137 -11.66 6.60 10.24
C MET A 137 -12.94 6.02 10.84
N GLY A 138 -12.87 4.84 11.44
CA GLY A 138 -14.00 4.22 12.13
C GLY A 138 -14.44 5.00 13.37
N TYR A 139 -13.48 5.39 14.20
CA TYR A 139 -13.70 6.14 15.43
C TYR A 139 -14.39 7.51 15.13
N GLN A 140 -13.87 8.26 14.18
CA GLN A 140 -14.44 9.55 13.79
C GLN A 140 -15.80 9.40 13.10
N SER A 141 -16.01 8.32 12.38
CA SER A 141 -17.33 8.03 11.77
C SER A 141 -18.40 7.80 12.84
N ALA A 142 -18.11 6.99 13.87
CA ALA A 142 -19.03 6.76 14.99
C ALA A 142 -19.33 8.08 15.70
N LYS A 143 -18.28 8.83 16.04
CA LYS A 143 -18.41 10.14 16.67
C LYS A 143 -19.32 11.08 15.88
N TYR A 144 -19.07 11.22 14.58
CA TYR A 144 -19.88 12.08 13.71
C TYR A 144 -21.35 11.65 13.65
N ILE A 145 -21.61 10.33 13.53
CA ILE A 145 -22.98 9.80 13.47
C ILE A 145 -23.72 10.10 14.77
N VAL A 146 -23.12 9.82 15.93
CA VAL A 146 -23.74 10.08 17.23
C VAL A 146 -23.98 11.57 17.46
N GLU A 147 -23.02 12.43 17.09
CA GLU A 147 -23.20 13.89 17.16
C GLU A 147 -24.37 14.41 16.30
N LYS A 148 -24.66 13.75 15.18
CA LYS A 148 -25.72 14.17 14.25
C LYS A 148 -27.09 13.54 14.55
N ALA A 149 -27.10 12.25 14.82
CA ALA A 149 -28.33 11.48 14.99
C ALA A 149 -28.76 11.36 16.47
N GLY A 150 -27.83 11.55 17.41
CA GLY A 150 -28.07 11.40 18.85
C GLY A 150 -27.77 9.99 19.38
N GLU A 151 -27.61 9.88 20.70
CA GLU A 151 -27.21 8.65 21.38
C GLU A 151 -28.31 7.56 21.42
N ALA A 152 -29.53 7.87 21.04
CA ALA A 152 -30.64 6.94 20.96
C ALA A 152 -30.98 6.48 19.53
N ALA A 153 -30.22 6.91 18.56
CA ALA A 153 -30.48 6.57 17.15
C ALA A 153 -30.18 5.09 16.88
N THR A 154 -30.90 4.49 15.94
CA THR A 154 -30.51 3.20 15.38
C THR A 154 -29.45 3.42 14.32
N ILE A 155 -28.29 2.76 14.48
CA ILE A 155 -27.17 2.85 13.52
C ILE A 155 -27.10 1.57 12.70
N ILE A 156 -27.10 1.72 11.39
CA ILE A 156 -26.84 0.62 10.47
C ILE A 156 -25.37 0.61 10.09
N VAL A 157 -24.71 -0.52 10.33
CA VAL A 157 -23.33 -0.77 9.90
C VAL A 157 -23.35 -1.71 8.71
N MET A 158 -22.81 -1.23 7.58
CA MET A 158 -22.59 -2.04 6.39
C MET A 158 -21.12 -2.40 6.30
N ASP A 159 -20.81 -3.69 6.41
CA ASP A 159 -19.47 -4.23 6.50
C ASP A 159 -19.12 -5.08 5.29
N VAL A 160 -17.84 -5.11 4.89
CA VAL A 160 -17.29 -5.98 3.83
C VAL A 160 -16.21 -6.87 4.42
N PRO A 161 -16.55 -8.02 5.02
CA PRO A 161 -15.60 -8.85 5.75
C PRO A 161 -14.41 -9.33 4.90
N SER A 162 -14.63 -9.53 3.60
CA SER A 162 -13.58 -9.94 2.65
C SER A 162 -12.44 -8.91 2.49
N SER A 163 -12.64 -7.66 2.93
CA SER A 163 -11.62 -6.62 2.86
C SER A 163 -10.54 -6.69 3.95
N GLY A 164 -10.67 -7.64 4.89
CA GLY A 164 -9.67 -7.88 5.95
C GLY A 164 -9.41 -6.66 6.81
N SER A 165 -8.13 -6.31 6.99
CA SER A 165 -7.67 -5.28 7.93
C SER A 165 -8.35 -3.91 7.76
N VAL A 166 -8.78 -3.53 6.58
CA VAL A 166 -9.45 -2.24 6.33
C VAL A 166 -10.77 -2.15 7.10
N CYS A 167 -11.67 -3.13 6.93
CA CYS A 167 -12.94 -3.14 7.66
C CYS A 167 -12.78 -3.52 9.12
N GLU A 168 -11.89 -4.44 9.45
CA GLU A 168 -11.61 -4.83 10.84
C GLU A 168 -11.20 -3.62 11.70
N LEU A 169 -10.24 -2.83 11.24
CA LEU A 169 -9.79 -1.63 11.95
C LEU A 169 -10.87 -0.56 12.02
N ARG A 170 -11.62 -0.35 10.93
CA ARG A 170 -12.76 0.61 10.94
C ARG A 170 -13.84 0.19 11.94
N LYS A 171 -14.21 -1.08 11.96
CA LYS A 171 -15.16 -1.61 12.94
C LYS A 171 -14.62 -1.46 14.35
N GLN A 172 -13.37 -1.81 14.60
CA GLN A 172 -12.77 -1.65 15.91
C GLN A 172 -12.86 -0.20 16.39
N GLY A 173 -12.39 0.76 15.61
CA GLY A 173 -12.47 2.18 15.98
C GLY A 173 -13.90 2.67 16.22
N PHE A 174 -14.85 2.23 15.37
CA PHE A 174 -16.26 2.54 15.52
C PHE A 174 -16.84 2.04 16.86
N TYR A 175 -16.62 0.78 17.20
CA TYR A 175 -17.14 0.21 18.42
C TYR A 175 -16.41 0.70 19.67
N ASP A 176 -15.12 1.02 19.58
CA ASP A 176 -14.37 1.57 20.70
C ASP A 176 -14.91 2.95 21.10
N TYR A 177 -15.21 3.83 20.14
CA TYR A 177 -15.87 5.10 20.43
C TYR A 177 -17.24 4.91 21.07
N LEU A 178 -18.08 4.04 20.54
CA LEU A 178 -19.43 3.77 21.10
C LEU A 178 -19.36 3.21 22.51
N THR A 179 -18.37 2.36 22.78
CA THR A 179 -18.11 1.82 24.12
C THR A 179 -17.65 2.91 25.08
N GLU A 180 -16.76 3.80 24.66
CA GLU A 180 -16.26 4.93 25.46
C GLU A 180 -17.37 5.84 25.94
N ILE A 181 -18.36 6.11 25.10
CA ILE A 181 -19.50 6.99 25.44
C ILE A 181 -20.67 6.24 26.11
N GLY A 182 -20.60 4.91 26.24
CA GLY A 182 -21.67 4.09 26.83
C GLY A 182 -22.90 3.97 25.93
N TYR A 183 -22.72 4.02 24.60
CA TYR A 183 -23.80 3.87 23.64
C TYR A 183 -24.48 2.50 23.78
N ASP A 184 -25.81 2.45 23.73
CA ASP A 184 -26.54 1.19 23.75
C ASP A 184 -26.39 0.44 22.43
N GLN A 185 -25.49 -0.56 22.44
CA GLN A 185 -25.17 -1.35 21.25
C GLN A 185 -26.36 -2.20 20.74
N SER A 186 -27.44 -2.35 21.50
CA SER A 186 -28.66 -2.99 20.98
C SER A 186 -29.35 -2.16 19.88
N ASN A 187 -28.98 -0.89 19.74
CA ASN A 187 -29.43 -0.01 18.67
C ASN A 187 -28.58 -0.12 17.40
N ILE A 188 -27.62 -1.06 17.33
CA ILE A 188 -26.78 -1.27 16.14
C ILE A 188 -27.28 -2.48 15.36
N VAL A 189 -27.46 -2.31 14.07
CA VAL A 189 -27.83 -3.39 13.15
C VAL A 189 -26.75 -3.53 12.11
N GLU A 190 -26.16 -4.73 12.02
CA GLU A 190 -25.08 -5.02 11.06
C GLU A 190 -25.61 -5.74 9.83
N TYR A 191 -25.14 -5.32 8.66
CA TYR A 191 -25.33 -5.98 7.37
C TYR A 191 -23.99 -6.25 6.72
N GLN A 192 -23.83 -7.44 6.16
CA GLN A 192 -22.63 -7.82 5.42
C GLN A 192 -22.87 -7.70 3.93
N LEU A 193 -21.92 -7.08 3.23
CA LEU A 193 -21.86 -6.99 1.78
C LEU A 193 -20.78 -7.94 1.26
N GLU A 194 -20.93 -8.40 0.02
CA GLU A 194 -19.94 -9.25 -0.62
C GLU A 194 -18.72 -8.43 -1.07
N SER A 195 -18.92 -7.17 -1.47
CA SER A 195 -17.88 -6.28 -1.96
C SER A 195 -18.19 -4.80 -1.74
N PHE A 196 -17.23 -3.93 -2.08
CA PHE A 196 -17.43 -2.48 -2.14
C PHE A 196 -18.12 -2.02 -3.44
N ALA A 197 -18.63 -2.94 -4.26
CA ALA A 197 -19.31 -2.59 -5.50
C ALA A 197 -20.59 -1.80 -5.20
N ARG A 198 -20.88 -0.85 -6.09
CA ARG A 198 -22.07 0.00 -5.97
C ARG A 198 -23.38 -0.82 -5.93
N ASP A 199 -23.45 -1.88 -6.73
CA ASP A 199 -24.66 -2.69 -6.87
C ASP A 199 -24.93 -3.51 -5.61
N ASP A 200 -23.89 -4.03 -4.93
CA ASP A 200 -24.02 -4.70 -3.63
C ASP A 200 -24.57 -3.73 -2.57
N GLY A 201 -24.01 -2.52 -2.52
CA GLY A 201 -24.49 -1.48 -1.62
C GLY A 201 -25.93 -1.07 -1.88
N LEU A 202 -26.36 -0.96 -3.15
CA LEU A 202 -27.73 -0.61 -3.52
C LEU A 202 -28.72 -1.72 -3.14
N THR A 203 -28.38 -2.97 -3.42
CA THR A 203 -29.23 -4.12 -3.10
C THR A 203 -29.40 -4.24 -1.60
N THR A 204 -28.30 -4.24 -0.85
CA THR A 204 -28.35 -4.30 0.62
C THR A 204 -29.11 -3.13 1.22
N MET A 205 -28.93 -1.91 0.71
CA MET A 205 -29.67 -0.75 1.21
C MET A 205 -31.18 -0.86 0.92
N ALA A 206 -31.59 -1.43 -0.21
CA ALA A 206 -33.00 -1.66 -0.49
C ALA A 206 -33.63 -2.64 0.52
N ASP A 207 -32.92 -3.73 0.84
CA ASP A 207 -33.37 -4.70 1.85
C ASP A 207 -33.45 -4.07 3.25
N ILE A 208 -32.46 -3.22 3.60
CA ILE A 208 -32.43 -2.47 4.87
C ILE A 208 -33.67 -1.57 4.99
N LEU A 209 -33.97 -0.80 3.96
CA LEU A 209 -35.13 0.11 3.96
C LEU A 209 -36.47 -0.63 4.03
N GLU A 210 -36.57 -1.83 3.44
CA GLU A 210 -37.72 -2.69 3.57
C GLU A 210 -37.84 -3.24 5.01
N ALA A 211 -36.73 -3.68 5.60
CA ALA A 211 -36.73 -4.20 6.98
C ALA A 211 -36.95 -3.13 8.06
N HIS A 212 -36.60 -1.87 7.77
CA HIS A 212 -36.66 -0.74 8.70
C HIS A 212 -37.43 0.44 8.11
N PRO A 213 -38.75 0.30 7.85
CA PRO A 213 -39.55 1.31 7.11
C PRO A 213 -39.75 2.63 7.85
N HIS A 214 -39.31 2.74 9.10
CA HIS A 214 -39.42 3.92 9.95
C HIS A 214 -38.08 4.60 10.24
N MET A 215 -37.01 4.23 9.49
CA MET A 215 -35.77 4.97 9.56
C MET A 215 -35.90 6.31 8.86
N GLU A 216 -35.68 7.40 9.60
CA GLU A 216 -35.65 8.78 9.11
C GLU A 216 -34.21 9.30 8.91
#